data_1442a37f857ee4cf69de601d30cf9b24
#
_entry.id   1442a37f857ee4cf69de601d30cf9b24
#
_cell.length_a   1.000
_cell.length_b   1.000
_cell.length_c   1.000
_cell.angle_alpha   90.00
_cell.angle_beta   90.00
_cell.angle_gamma   90.00
#
_symmetry.space_group_name_H-M   'P 1'
#
loop_
_entity.id
_entity.type
_entity.pdbx_description
1 polymer ?
#
loop_
_entity_poly.entity_id
_entity_poly.type
_entity_poly.pdbx_seq_one_letter_code
_entity_poly.pdbx_strand_id
1 'polypeptide(L)'
;MENINVVIVEDDDLIREGLATVIDEQPGFKCTGSYSSAEELLENIKISDPKIFLMDIGLPGMDGIECLRQIKQSLPKLLVIMLTVFEDDDRVFESIVSGADGYLLKKTTAPKILEALKDVLNGGAPMSNQIAKRVLDKFRVHPNEDETQILSKREKEILDQLAKGYTHKQIAENLFISPETVRGHLKNIYQKLHVHSKTEAVSKVFHFKKLHK
;
A
#
# COMPACT_ATOMS: atom_id res chain seq x y z
N MET A 1 26.94 -7.91 23.30
CA MET A 1 26.42 -7.21 22.09
C MET A 1 25.09 -6.61 22.46
N GLU A 2 24.81 -5.39 22.06
CA GLU A 2 23.51 -4.77 22.28
C GLU A 2 22.46 -5.51 21.43
N ASN A 3 21.32 -5.82 22.03
CA ASN A 3 20.23 -6.48 21.30
C ASN A 3 19.54 -5.49 20.36
N ILE A 4 19.08 -5.99 19.23
CA ILE A 4 18.27 -5.25 18.27
C ILE A 4 16.82 -5.26 18.75
N ASN A 5 16.29 -4.08 19.03
CA ASN A 5 14.94 -3.90 19.53
C ASN A 5 13.92 -4.06 18.39
N VAL A 6 13.04 -5.03 18.53
CA VAL A 6 11.93 -5.29 17.62
C VAL A 6 10.61 -5.00 18.34
N VAL A 7 9.73 -4.31 17.67
CA VAL A 7 8.37 -4.04 18.13
C VAL A 7 7.38 -4.71 17.21
N ILE A 8 6.34 -5.30 17.79
CA ILE A 8 5.28 -6.03 17.08
C ILE A 8 3.97 -5.25 17.21
N VAL A 9 3.23 -5.12 16.11
CA VAL A 9 1.87 -4.57 16.10
C VAL A 9 0.96 -5.54 15.35
N GLU A 10 0.10 -6.21 16.11
CA GLU A 10 -0.71 -7.33 15.61
C GLU A 10 -1.92 -7.48 16.53
N ASP A 11 -3.13 -7.51 15.98
CA ASP A 11 -4.37 -7.61 16.76
C ASP A 11 -4.67 -9.03 17.26
N ASP A 12 -4.22 -10.06 16.55
CA ASP A 12 -4.36 -11.46 16.98
C ASP A 12 -3.33 -11.79 18.09
N ASP A 13 -3.83 -12.07 19.30
CA ASP A 13 -3.01 -12.36 20.48
C ASP A 13 -2.06 -13.56 20.26
N LEU A 14 -2.55 -14.64 19.61
CA LEU A 14 -1.75 -15.85 19.40
C LEU A 14 -0.59 -15.60 18.42
N ILE A 15 -0.85 -14.85 17.36
CA ILE A 15 0.18 -14.46 16.39
C ILE A 15 1.18 -13.53 17.08
N ARG A 16 0.70 -12.53 17.80
CA ARG A 16 1.51 -11.52 18.48
C ARG A 16 2.45 -12.15 19.51
N GLU A 17 1.93 -13.01 20.39
CA GLU A 17 2.73 -13.73 21.39
C GLU A 17 3.72 -14.72 20.75
N GLY A 18 3.29 -15.43 19.71
CA GLY A 18 4.15 -16.33 18.96
C GLY A 18 5.34 -15.62 18.32
N LEU A 19 5.11 -14.45 17.70
CA LEU A 19 6.16 -13.63 17.13
C LEU A 19 7.13 -13.11 18.20
N ALA A 20 6.62 -12.63 19.34
CA ALA A 20 7.44 -12.15 20.45
C ALA A 20 8.37 -13.27 20.96
N THR A 21 7.83 -14.47 21.14
CA THR A 21 8.61 -15.65 21.56
C THR A 21 9.73 -15.96 20.55
N VAL A 22 9.41 -16.04 19.26
CA VAL A 22 10.37 -16.32 18.20
C VAL A 22 11.51 -15.29 18.17
N ILE A 23 11.18 -14.01 18.38
CA ILE A 23 12.18 -12.93 18.38
C ILE A 23 13.06 -13.02 19.61
N ASP A 24 12.48 -13.25 20.80
CA ASP A 24 13.21 -13.31 22.07
C ASP A 24 14.13 -14.53 22.19
N GLU A 25 13.77 -15.65 21.54
CA GLU A 25 14.61 -16.83 21.44
C GLU A 25 15.80 -16.65 20.49
N GLN A 26 15.77 -15.67 19.59
CA GLN A 26 16.87 -15.43 18.65
C GLN A 26 17.98 -14.57 19.27
N PRO A 27 19.21 -15.09 19.43
CA PRO A 27 20.33 -14.30 19.94
C PRO A 27 20.57 -13.01 19.14
N GLY A 28 20.71 -11.90 19.84
CA GLY A 28 20.93 -10.57 19.27
C GLY A 28 19.65 -9.80 18.92
N PHE A 29 18.46 -10.35 19.17
CA PHE A 29 17.19 -9.67 19.05
C PHE A 29 16.46 -9.62 20.38
N LYS A 30 15.57 -8.62 20.55
CA LYS A 30 14.70 -8.49 21.71
C LYS A 30 13.38 -7.87 21.30
N CYS A 31 12.27 -8.48 21.67
CA CYS A 31 10.96 -7.87 21.59
C CYS A 31 10.82 -6.84 22.73
N THR A 32 10.80 -5.56 22.39
CA THR A 32 10.75 -4.46 23.38
C THR A 32 9.38 -3.77 23.42
N GLY A 33 8.47 -4.18 22.55
CA GLY A 33 7.09 -3.72 22.55
C GLY A 33 6.21 -4.68 21.75
N SER A 34 4.98 -4.87 22.25
CA SER A 34 4.00 -5.77 21.64
C SER A 34 2.63 -5.14 21.82
N TYR A 35 2.03 -4.66 20.75
CA TYR A 35 0.82 -3.83 20.76
C TYR A 35 -0.28 -4.44 19.91
N SER A 36 -1.53 -4.28 20.35
CA SER A 36 -2.70 -4.82 19.68
C SER A 36 -3.33 -3.86 18.65
N SER A 37 -2.89 -2.59 18.65
CA SER A 37 -3.38 -1.57 17.72
C SER A 37 -2.30 -0.54 17.38
N ALA A 38 -2.52 0.20 16.30
CA ALA A 38 -1.66 1.30 15.87
C ALA A 38 -1.66 2.44 16.89
N GLU A 39 -2.81 2.74 17.47
CA GLU A 39 -2.98 3.79 18.46
C GLU A 39 -2.15 3.50 19.72
N GLU A 40 -2.23 2.28 20.25
CA GLU A 40 -1.44 1.83 21.40
C GLU A 40 0.07 1.95 21.13
N LEU A 41 0.51 1.56 19.93
CA LEU A 41 1.90 1.75 19.51
C LEU A 41 2.31 3.22 19.53
N LEU A 42 1.53 4.12 18.90
CA LEU A 42 1.90 5.53 18.75
C LEU A 42 2.01 6.25 20.08
N GLU A 43 1.21 5.85 21.09
CA GLU A 43 1.32 6.36 22.46
C GLU A 43 2.61 5.92 23.16
N ASN A 44 3.14 4.74 22.82
CA ASN A 44 4.26 4.10 23.51
C ASN A 44 5.56 4.02 22.70
N ILE A 45 5.60 4.55 21.48
CA ILE A 45 6.72 4.41 20.55
C ILE A 45 8.08 4.85 21.11
N LYS A 46 8.10 5.89 21.96
CA LYS A 46 9.31 6.42 22.57
C LYS A 46 9.89 5.53 23.69
N ILE A 47 9.05 4.69 24.30
CA ILE A 47 9.45 3.84 25.41
C ILE A 47 10.17 2.60 24.88
N SER A 48 9.76 2.12 23.71
CA SER A 48 10.25 0.85 23.14
C SER A 48 11.61 0.97 22.46
N ASP A 49 12.08 2.18 22.18
CA ASP A 49 13.33 2.46 21.41
C ASP A 49 13.54 1.49 20.25
N PRO A 50 12.58 1.43 19.32
CA PRO A 50 12.55 0.40 18.28
C PRO A 50 13.61 0.62 17.22
N LYS A 51 14.17 -0.49 16.72
CA LYS A 51 14.99 -0.52 15.50
C LYS A 51 14.20 -1.04 14.31
N ILE A 52 13.33 -2.01 14.55
CA ILE A 52 12.49 -2.65 13.53
C ILE A 52 11.07 -2.78 14.06
N PHE A 53 10.08 -2.53 13.18
CA PHE A 53 8.70 -2.91 13.40
C PHE A 53 8.32 -4.12 12.54
N LEU A 54 7.60 -5.07 13.15
CA LEU A 54 6.74 -6.03 12.46
C LEU A 54 5.30 -5.54 12.62
N MET A 55 4.64 -5.16 11.54
CA MET A 55 3.34 -4.50 11.58
C MET A 55 2.33 -5.17 10.68
N ASP A 56 1.19 -5.56 11.25
CA ASP A 56 0.06 -5.97 10.43
C ASP A 56 -0.59 -4.78 9.73
N ILE A 57 -1.12 -5.04 8.56
CA ILE A 57 -1.93 -4.06 7.79
C ILE A 57 -3.35 -3.98 8.37
N GLY A 58 -3.93 -5.12 8.71
CA GLY A 58 -5.33 -5.28 9.07
C GLY A 58 -5.69 -4.90 10.50
N LEU A 59 -5.01 -3.92 11.11
CA LEU A 59 -5.25 -3.50 12.47
C LEU A 59 -6.64 -2.85 12.65
N PRO A 60 -7.28 -3.02 13.82
CA PRO A 60 -8.52 -2.33 14.15
C PRO A 60 -8.29 -0.83 14.33
N GLY A 61 -9.25 -0.01 13.95
CA GLY A 61 -9.14 1.45 14.03
C GLY A 61 -8.24 2.02 12.94
N MET A 62 -7.06 2.51 13.29
CA MET A 62 -6.06 2.95 12.32
C MET A 62 -5.40 1.75 11.66
N ASP A 63 -5.46 1.65 10.34
CA ASP A 63 -4.79 0.55 9.63
C ASP A 63 -3.25 0.69 9.64
N GLY A 64 -2.55 -0.45 9.44
CA GLY A 64 -1.08 -0.49 9.52
C GLY A 64 -0.38 0.38 8.48
N ILE A 65 -0.99 0.65 7.31
CA ILE A 65 -0.39 1.51 6.27
C ILE A 65 -0.46 2.98 6.69
N GLU A 66 -1.56 3.40 7.29
CA GLU A 66 -1.68 4.75 7.83
C GLU A 66 -0.71 4.96 9.01
N CYS A 67 -0.61 3.97 9.90
CA CYS A 67 0.38 3.96 10.97
C CYS A 67 1.82 4.06 10.43
N LEU A 68 2.16 3.27 9.40
CA LEU A 68 3.46 3.33 8.71
C LEU A 68 3.77 4.74 8.21
N ARG A 69 2.81 5.43 7.58
CA ARG A 69 3.01 6.81 7.09
C ARG A 69 3.36 7.77 8.21
N GLN A 70 2.62 7.70 9.33
CA GLN A 70 2.88 8.56 10.49
C GLN A 70 4.26 8.27 11.12
N ILE A 71 4.63 7.00 11.23
CA ILE A 71 5.94 6.58 11.72
C ILE A 71 7.05 7.10 10.80
N LYS A 72 6.94 6.90 9.49
CA LYS A 72 7.97 7.33 8.53
C LYS A 72 8.10 8.84 8.43
N GLN A 73 7.05 9.62 8.69
CA GLN A 73 7.12 11.08 8.80
C GLN A 73 7.94 11.52 10.02
N SER A 74 7.76 10.85 11.16
CA SER A 74 8.41 11.20 12.42
C SER A 74 9.79 10.56 12.59
N LEU A 75 9.95 9.32 12.13
CA LEU A 75 11.11 8.45 12.29
C LEU A 75 11.50 7.80 10.95
N PRO A 76 11.98 8.56 9.95
CA PRO A 76 12.19 8.06 8.57
C PRO A 76 13.23 6.94 8.46
N LYS A 77 14.11 6.79 9.45
CA LYS A 77 15.16 5.75 9.47
C LYS A 77 14.73 4.45 10.14
N LEU A 78 13.55 4.44 10.76
CA LEU A 78 13.03 3.26 11.43
C LEU A 78 12.62 2.22 10.38
N LEU A 79 13.05 0.98 10.56
CA LEU A 79 12.77 -0.10 9.64
C LEU A 79 11.38 -0.71 9.93
N VAL A 80 10.57 -0.88 8.91
CA VAL A 80 9.22 -1.43 9.03
C VAL A 80 9.01 -2.55 8.03
N ILE A 81 8.76 -3.77 8.54
CA ILE A 81 8.34 -4.92 7.75
C ILE A 81 6.84 -5.11 7.95
N MET A 82 6.08 -5.04 6.87
CA MET A 82 4.64 -5.35 6.91
C MET A 82 4.45 -6.86 6.96
N LEU A 83 3.59 -7.32 7.87
CA LEU A 83 3.26 -8.73 8.06
C LEU A 83 1.73 -8.89 7.99
N THR A 84 1.21 -9.57 6.97
CA THR A 84 -0.23 -9.57 6.72
C THR A 84 -0.75 -10.86 6.08
N VAL A 85 -2.05 -11.09 6.19
CA VAL A 85 -2.76 -12.11 5.42
C VAL A 85 -3.12 -11.65 4.02
N PHE A 86 -3.09 -10.34 3.76
CA PHE A 86 -3.52 -9.77 2.49
C PHE A 86 -2.50 -10.01 1.38
N GLU A 87 -3.00 -10.51 0.27
CA GLU A 87 -2.25 -10.67 -0.98
C GLU A 87 -2.75 -9.67 -2.05
N ASP A 88 -3.52 -8.63 -1.66
CA ASP A 88 -4.06 -7.62 -2.56
C ASP A 88 -2.94 -6.73 -3.11
N ASP A 89 -2.86 -6.65 -4.43
CA ASP A 89 -1.80 -5.91 -5.14
C ASP A 89 -1.80 -4.41 -4.78
N ASP A 90 -2.97 -3.82 -4.54
CA ASP A 90 -3.07 -2.40 -4.22
C ASP A 90 -2.53 -2.10 -2.82
N ARG A 91 -2.83 -2.93 -1.82
CA ARG A 91 -2.29 -2.80 -0.46
C ARG A 91 -0.79 -3.06 -0.38
N VAL A 92 -0.30 -4.07 -1.12
CA VAL A 92 1.14 -4.32 -1.23
C VAL A 92 1.85 -3.09 -1.77
N PHE A 93 1.37 -2.57 -2.90
CA PHE A 93 1.98 -1.41 -3.54
C PHE A 93 1.90 -0.15 -2.68
N GLU A 94 0.74 0.09 -2.05
CA GLU A 94 0.51 1.23 -1.16
C GLU A 94 1.47 1.23 0.03
N SER A 95 1.73 0.06 0.64
CA SER A 95 2.69 -0.06 1.75
C SER A 95 4.11 0.26 1.33
N ILE A 96 4.54 -0.22 0.14
CA ILE A 96 5.88 0.06 -0.41
C ILE A 96 6.05 1.55 -0.69
N VAL A 97 5.07 2.19 -1.35
CA VAL A 97 5.09 3.64 -1.62
C VAL A 97 5.05 4.45 -0.33
N SER A 98 4.42 3.92 0.73
CA SER A 98 4.38 4.54 2.06
C SER A 98 5.67 4.37 2.85
N GLY A 99 6.65 3.62 2.32
CA GLY A 99 7.99 3.48 2.88
C GLY A 99 8.22 2.21 3.69
N ALA A 100 7.47 1.13 3.46
CA ALA A 100 7.78 -0.17 4.04
C ALA A 100 9.13 -0.67 3.53
N ASP A 101 9.97 -1.19 4.45
CA ASP A 101 11.29 -1.74 4.13
C ASP A 101 11.23 -3.23 3.81
N GLY A 102 10.10 -3.89 4.08
CA GLY A 102 9.86 -5.29 3.75
C GLY A 102 8.38 -5.65 3.78
N TYR A 103 8.05 -6.80 3.20
CA TYR A 103 6.67 -7.29 3.15
C TYR A 103 6.61 -8.82 3.21
N LEU A 104 6.00 -9.35 4.27
CA LEU A 104 5.87 -10.78 4.50
C LEU A 104 4.40 -11.16 4.67
N LEU A 105 4.08 -12.39 4.30
CA LEU A 105 2.78 -12.97 4.60
C LEU A 105 2.78 -13.61 6.00
N LYS A 106 1.68 -13.53 6.76
CA LYS A 106 1.54 -14.15 8.10
C LYS A 106 1.76 -15.67 8.09
N LYS A 107 1.61 -16.34 6.94
CA LYS A 107 1.97 -17.75 6.75
C LYS A 107 3.48 -18.00 6.64
N THR A 108 4.31 -16.95 6.69
CA THR A 108 5.77 -17.07 6.65
C THR A 108 6.27 -17.78 7.91
N THR A 109 7.16 -18.77 7.74
CA THR A 109 7.70 -19.53 8.86
C THR A 109 8.63 -18.70 9.72
N ALA A 110 8.73 -19.01 11.03
CA ALA A 110 9.59 -18.32 11.97
C ALA A 110 11.05 -18.15 11.50
N PRO A 111 11.73 -19.16 10.95
CA PRO A 111 13.09 -18.98 10.42
C PRO A 111 13.19 -17.92 9.31
N LYS A 112 12.18 -17.84 8.44
CA LYS A 112 12.15 -16.82 7.37
C LYS A 112 11.85 -15.41 7.89
N ILE A 113 11.08 -15.28 8.97
CA ILE A 113 10.88 -14.00 9.63
C ILE A 113 12.20 -13.51 10.21
N LEU A 114 12.94 -14.38 10.90
CA LEU A 114 14.25 -14.06 11.46
C LEU A 114 15.29 -13.73 10.38
N GLU A 115 15.26 -14.41 9.23
CA GLU A 115 16.07 -14.08 8.07
C GLU A 115 15.73 -12.69 7.54
N ALA A 116 14.45 -12.36 7.42
CA ALA A 116 13.97 -11.05 6.98
C ALA A 116 14.39 -9.90 7.92
N LEU A 117 14.36 -10.14 9.24
CA LEU A 117 14.87 -9.16 10.20
C LEU A 117 16.36 -8.88 10.02
N LYS A 118 17.16 -9.91 9.71
CA LYS A 118 18.60 -9.75 9.41
C LYS A 118 18.82 -9.05 8.08
N ASP A 119 18.04 -9.40 7.07
CA ASP A 119 18.15 -8.84 5.73
C ASP A 119 17.84 -7.33 5.72
N VAL A 120 16.76 -6.91 6.35
CA VAL A 120 16.38 -5.48 6.42
C VAL A 120 17.44 -4.63 7.13
N LEU A 121 18.10 -5.17 8.16
CA LEU A 121 19.20 -4.48 8.87
C LEU A 121 20.41 -4.25 7.97
N ASN A 122 20.63 -5.13 7.01
CA ASN A 122 21.71 -5.01 6.02
C ASN A 122 21.32 -4.19 4.79
N GLY A 123 20.16 -3.51 4.82
CA GLY A 123 19.65 -2.69 3.71
C GLY A 123 18.96 -3.49 2.61
N GLY A 124 18.61 -4.76 2.86
CA GLY A 124 17.76 -5.56 1.98
C GLY A 124 16.30 -5.16 2.09
N ALA A 125 15.48 -5.67 1.16
CA ALA A 125 14.04 -5.50 1.14
C ALA A 125 13.36 -6.88 1.15
N PRO A 126 13.24 -7.53 2.31
CA PRO A 126 12.70 -8.88 2.41
C PRO A 126 11.26 -8.95 1.92
N MET A 127 11.03 -9.83 0.95
CA MET A 127 9.70 -10.08 0.37
C MET A 127 9.53 -11.58 0.10
N SER A 128 8.31 -12.09 0.30
CA SER A 128 8.00 -13.40 -0.22
C SER A 128 8.04 -13.39 -1.75
N ASN A 129 8.39 -14.52 -2.39
CA ASN A 129 8.46 -14.62 -3.85
C ASN A 129 7.14 -14.19 -4.54
N GLN A 130 6.01 -14.45 -3.89
CA GLN A 130 4.69 -14.05 -4.39
C GLN A 130 4.54 -12.52 -4.40
N ILE A 131 4.94 -11.86 -3.33
CA ILE A 131 4.89 -10.40 -3.20
C ILE A 131 5.87 -9.74 -4.18
N ALA A 132 7.12 -10.22 -4.24
CA ALA A 132 8.11 -9.70 -5.19
C ALA A 132 7.61 -9.79 -6.64
N LYS A 133 6.96 -10.91 -7.02
CA LYS A 133 6.36 -11.05 -8.34
C LYS A 133 5.26 -10.02 -8.59
N ARG A 134 4.34 -9.80 -7.64
CA ARG A 134 3.26 -8.81 -7.76
C ARG A 134 3.79 -7.39 -7.92
N VAL A 135 4.80 -7.04 -7.13
CA VAL A 135 5.50 -5.75 -7.25
C VAL A 135 6.08 -5.59 -8.65
N LEU A 136 6.81 -6.59 -9.15
CA LEU A 136 7.38 -6.56 -10.49
C LEU A 136 6.29 -6.49 -11.58
N ASP A 137 5.20 -7.23 -11.42
CA ASP A 137 4.09 -7.21 -12.38
C ASP A 137 3.41 -5.83 -12.41
N LYS A 138 3.30 -5.13 -11.29
CA LYS A 138 2.78 -3.76 -11.22
C LYS A 138 3.73 -2.73 -11.87
N PHE A 139 5.05 -2.94 -11.78
CA PHE A 139 6.05 -2.13 -12.49
C PHE A 139 6.22 -2.53 -13.97
N ARG A 140 5.85 -3.75 -14.34
CA ARG A 140 5.79 -4.22 -15.73
C ARG A 140 4.58 -3.71 -16.48
N VAL A 141 3.91 -2.64 -15.99
CA VAL A 141 2.93 -1.93 -16.81
C VAL A 141 3.61 -1.70 -18.16
N HIS A 142 3.12 -2.41 -19.17
CA HIS A 142 3.69 -2.41 -20.52
C HIS A 142 3.90 -0.97 -20.94
N PRO A 143 5.09 -0.59 -21.45
CA PRO A 143 5.35 0.79 -21.86
C PRO A 143 4.48 1.26 -23.03
N ASN A 144 3.45 0.47 -23.40
CA ASN A 144 2.56 0.72 -24.54
C ASN A 144 1.07 0.49 -24.27
N GLU A 145 0.63 0.16 -23.05
CA GLU A 145 -0.80 0.28 -22.75
C GLU A 145 -1.05 1.66 -22.15
N ASP A 146 -1.34 2.59 -23.04
CA ASP A 146 -1.99 3.85 -22.74
C ASP A 146 -3.09 3.55 -21.71
N GLU A 147 -3.03 4.10 -20.48
CA GLU A 147 -4.10 3.89 -19.46
C GLU A 147 -5.49 4.21 -20.03
N THR A 148 -5.51 4.92 -21.16
CA THR A 148 -6.71 5.13 -21.97
C THR A 148 -7.17 3.89 -22.73
N GLN A 149 -6.35 2.83 -22.89
CA GLN A 149 -6.80 1.60 -23.58
C GLN A 149 -7.76 0.76 -22.72
N ILE A 150 -7.71 0.91 -21.41
CA ILE A 150 -8.66 0.31 -20.45
C ILE A 150 -10.07 0.91 -20.69
N LEU A 151 -10.13 2.13 -21.20
CA LEU A 151 -11.39 2.81 -21.51
C LEU A 151 -11.87 2.44 -22.92
N SER A 152 -13.15 2.10 -23.03
CA SER A 152 -13.80 1.94 -24.35
C SER A 152 -13.77 3.24 -25.15
N LYS A 153 -13.98 3.17 -26.47
CA LYS A 153 -14.06 4.37 -27.32
C LYS A 153 -15.04 5.40 -26.75
N ARG A 154 -16.19 4.93 -26.25
CA ARG A 154 -17.23 5.78 -25.70
C ARG A 154 -16.82 6.45 -24.38
N GLU A 155 -16.14 5.72 -23.53
CA GLU A 155 -15.59 6.26 -22.26
C GLU A 155 -14.51 7.32 -22.54
N LYS A 156 -13.68 7.12 -23.55
CA LYS A 156 -12.68 8.12 -23.99
C LYS A 156 -13.34 9.41 -24.49
N GLU A 157 -14.39 9.31 -25.34
CA GLU A 157 -15.14 10.46 -25.82
C GLU A 157 -15.76 11.25 -24.67
N ILE A 158 -16.34 10.58 -23.68
CA ILE A 158 -16.94 11.20 -22.50
C ILE A 158 -15.87 11.90 -21.66
N LEU A 159 -14.74 11.25 -21.41
CA LEU A 159 -13.65 11.81 -20.64
C LEU A 159 -13.00 13.02 -21.32
N ASP A 160 -12.84 13.01 -22.65
CA ASP A 160 -12.34 14.14 -23.43
C ASP A 160 -13.27 15.36 -23.32
N GLN A 161 -14.58 15.17 -23.38
CA GLN A 161 -15.54 16.25 -23.20
C GLN A 161 -15.56 16.76 -21.77
N LEU A 162 -15.43 15.85 -20.80
CA LEU A 162 -15.33 16.21 -19.38
C LEU A 162 -14.10 17.08 -19.09
N ALA A 163 -12.96 16.77 -19.75
CA ALA A 163 -11.73 17.55 -19.66
C ALA A 163 -11.84 18.95 -20.28
N LYS A 164 -12.66 19.10 -21.33
CA LYS A 164 -13.00 20.39 -21.93
C LYS A 164 -13.94 21.23 -21.07
N GLY A 165 -14.40 20.72 -19.93
CA GLY A 165 -15.25 21.44 -18.97
C GLY A 165 -16.76 21.30 -19.21
N TYR A 166 -17.19 20.45 -20.15
CA TYR A 166 -18.62 20.26 -20.41
C TYR A 166 -19.32 19.61 -19.20
N THR A 167 -20.57 20.01 -18.99
CA THR A 167 -21.47 19.41 -17.99
C THR A 167 -22.03 18.09 -18.49
N HIS A 168 -22.54 17.24 -17.58
CA HIS A 168 -23.14 15.95 -17.96
C HIS A 168 -24.30 16.11 -18.96
N LYS A 169 -25.08 17.19 -18.89
CA LYS A 169 -26.16 17.51 -19.85
C LYS A 169 -25.59 17.82 -21.23
N GLN A 170 -24.59 18.69 -21.31
CA GLN A 170 -23.92 19.02 -22.59
C GLN A 170 -23.23 17.82 -23.22
N ILE A 171 -22.59 16.95 -22.41
CA ILE A 171 -22.00 15.71 -22.89
C ILE A 171 -23.08 14.79 -23.46
N ALA A 172 -24.21 14.67 -22.78
CA ALA A 172 -25.35 13.87 -23.22
C ALA A 172 -25.90 14.37 -24.56
N GLU A 173 -26.09 15.67 -24.71
CA GLU A 173 -26.53 16.32 -25.95
C GLU A 173 -25.51 16.09 -27.09
N ASN A 174 -24.23 16.37 -26.86
CA ASN A 174 -23.17 16.22 -27.86
C ASN A 174 -22.99 14.78 -28.35
N LEU A 175 -23.26 13.81 -27.49
CA LEU A 175 -23.06 12.40 -27.76
C LEU A 175 -24.36 11.64 -28.09
N PHE A 176 -25.50 12.32 -28.15
CA PHE A 176 -26.83 11.78 -28.42
C PHE A 176 -27.21 10.62 -27.51
N ILE A 177 -26.99 10.78 -26.19
CA ILE A 177 -27.35 9.80 -25.14
C ILE A 177 -28.02 10.51 -23.97
N SER A 178 -28.59 9.73 -23.02
CA SER A 178 -29.21 10.33 -21.83
C SER A 178 -28.15 10.80 -20.81
N PRO A 179 -28.48 11.80 -19.97
CA PRO A 179 -27.60 12.18 -18.86
C PRO A 179 -27.33 11.05 -17.86
N GLU A 180 -28.28 10.12 -17.69
CA GLU A 180 -28.15 8.93 -16.87
C GLU A 180 -27.09 7.97 -17.47
N THR A 181 -27.08 7.82 -18.80
CA THR A 181 -26.07 7.02 -19.50
C THR A 181 -24.67 7.62 -19.32
N VAL A 182 -24.53 8.95 -19.38
CA VAL A 182 -23.25 9.65 -19.09
C VAL A 182 -22.79 9.36 -17.66
N ARG A 183 -23.68 9.41 -16.65
CA ARG A 183 -23.34 9.06 -15.27
C ARG A 183 -22.87 7.61 -15.12
N GLY A 184 -23.56 6.68 -15.82
CA GLY A 184 -23.16 5.27 -15.84
C GLY A 184 -21.74 5.08 -16.38
N HIS A 185 -21.42 5.72 -17.52
CA HIS A 185 -20.07 5.68 -18.08
C HIS A 185 -19.04 6.33 -17.16
N LEU A 186 -19.34 7.45 -16.51
CA LEU A 186 -18.44 8.11 -15.58
C LEU A 186 -18.12 7.23 -14.36
N LYS A 187 -19.12 6.53 -13.83
CA LYS A 187 -18.92 5.54 -12.76
C LYS A 187 -17.93 4.46 -13.19
N ASN A 188 -18.11 3.91 -14.40
CA ASN A 188 -17.20 2.89 -14.94
C ASN A 188 -15.79 3.44 -15.21
N ILE A 189 -15.68 4.69 -15.74
CA ILE A 189 -14.40 5.37 -15.93
C ILE A 189 -13.67 5.53 -14.61
N TYR A 190 -14.35 6.00 -13.55
CA TYR A 190 -13.71 6.18 -12.24
C TYR A 190 -13.26 4.85 -11.63
N GLN A 191 -14.05 3.79 -11.77
CA GLN A 191 -13.65 2.45 -11.35
C GLN A 191 -12.43 1.93 -12.12
N LYS A 192 -12.44 2.06 -13.46
CA LYS A 192 -11.33 1.60 -14.33
C LYS A 192 -10.05 2.38 -14.12
N LEU A 193 -10.15 3.68 -13.84
CA LEU A 193 -9.00 4.55 -13.58
C LEU A 193 -8.58 4.58 -12.11
N HIS A 194 -9.29 3.86 -11.21
CA HIS A 194 -9.05 3.89 -9.77
C HIS A 194 -8.98 5.32 -9.21
N VAL A 195 -10.00 6.13 -9.52
CA VAL A 195 -10.11 7.53 -9.07
C VAL A 195 -11.52 7.81 -8.50
N HIS A 196 -11.62 8.81 -7.65
CA HIS A 196 -12.87 9.14 -6.95
C HIS A 196 -13.49 10.47 -7.39
N SER A 197 -12.81 11.23 -8.25
CA SER A 197 -13.29 12.55 -8.66
C SER A 197 -13.02 12.85 -10.14
N LYS A 198 -13.80 13.84 -10.67
CA LYS A 198 -13.59 14.40 -12.02
C LYS A 198 -12.16 14.91 -12.19
N THR A 199 -11.65 15.64 -11.22
CA THR A 199 -10.33 16.26 -11.26
C THR A 199 -9.24 15.24 -11.33
N GLU A 200 -9.33 14.17 -10.53
CA GLU A 200 -8.39 13.04 -10.56
C GLU A 200 -8.43 12.31 -11.90
N ALA A 201 -9.62 11.99 -12.44
CA ALA A 201 -9.76 11.30 -13.72
C ALA A 201 -9.14 12.08 -14.87
N VAL A 202 -9.40 13.40 -14.93
CA VAL A 202 -8.83 14.28 -15.95
C VAL A 202 -7.33 14.43 -15.76
N SER A 203 -6.84 14.67 -14.55
CA SER A 203 -5.42 14.80 -14.23
C SER A 203 -4.65 13.54 -14.61
N LYS A 204 -5.17 12.37 -14.24
CA LYS A 204 -4.53 11.06 -14.51
C LYS A 204 -4.33 10.82 -16.00
N VAL A 205 -5.30 11.13 -16.84
CA VAL A 205 -5.22 10.87 -18.30
C VAL A 205 -4.49 11.98 -19.06
N PHE A 206 -4.57 13.24 -18.62
CA PHE A 206 -3.97 14.37 -19.36
C PHE A 206 -2.56 14.76 -18.91
N HIS A 207 -2.10 14.38 -17.71
CA HIS A 207 -0.69 14.51 -17.30
C HIS A 207 0.22 13.60 -18.16
N PHE A 208 -0.24 12.42 -18.56
CA PHE A 208 0.52 11.53 -19.43
C PHE A 208 0.69 12.06 -20.86
N LYS A 209 -0.26 12.82 -21.40
CA LYS A 209 -0.14 13.43 -22.74
C LYS A 209 0.91 14.56 -22.82
N LYS A 210 1.36 15.12 -21.69
CA LYS A 210 2.39 16.18 -21.64
C LYS A 210 3.83 15.66 -21.56
N LEU A 211 4.03 14.40 -21.17
CA LEU A 211 5.36 13.80 -21.01
C LEU A 211 5.85 13.06 -22.26
N HIS A 212 5.02 12.94 -23.30
CA HIS A 212 5.35 12.23 -24.55
C HIS A 212 5.16 13.11 -25.80
N LYS A 213 5.42 14.44 -25.69
CA LYS A 213 5.59 15.33 -26.84
C LYS A 213 7.02 15.84 -26.91
#